data_9a9a0b5927da365393ea5cd5554eebcf
#
_entry.id   9a9a0b5927da365393ea5cd5554eebcf
#
_cell.length_a   1.000
_cell.length_b   1.000
_cell.length_c   1.000
_cell.angle_alpha   90.00
_cell.angle_beta   90.00
_cell.angle_gamma   90.00
#
_symmetry.space_group_name_H-M   'P 1'
#
loop_
_entity.id
_entity.type
_entity.pdbx_description
1 polymer ?
#
loop_
_entity_poly.entity_id
_entity_poly.type
_entity_poly.pdbx_seq_one_letter_code
_entity_poly.pdbx_strand_id
1 'polypeptide(L)'
;MELRMAIAGMIHVNINCSDYDRSKAFYEVLGFKELLRVPETNPAKRAAAVGMPPSRVKGALLELSGPKAKSSMIINLLEWIEPKDEAPPYAHLYHYGIARIALATTDLDADMAKLKDAGVEFLSAPASMPPESGLPARFVCFKDPDGTVLELVEPGSGPNRS
;
A
#
# COMPACT_ATOMS: atom_id res chain seq x y z
N MET A 1 -10.76 26.53 24.75
CA MET A 1 -10.10 26.73 23.43
C MET A 1 -9.80 25.34 22.87
N GLU A 2 -10.57 24.90 21.90
CA GLU A 2 -10.40 23.59 21.30
C GLU A 2 -9.14 23.63 20.42
N LEU A 3 -8.14 22.82 20.78
CA LEU A 3 -6.91 22.66 19.98
C LEU A 3 -7.27 21.88 18.71
N ARG A 4 -7.68 22.57 17.66
CA ARG A 4 -7.86 21.94 16.34
C ARG A 4 -6.51 21.80 15.66
N MET A 5 -6.12 20.56 15.43
CA MET A 5 -4.95 20.26 14.57
C MET A 5 -5.24 20.68 13.13
N ALA A 6 -4.23 21.21 12.44
CA ALA A 6 -4.35 21.59 11.02
C ALA A 6 -4.04 20.42 10.06
N ILE A 7 -4.21 19.17 10.51
CA ILE A 7 -4.00 17.99 9.67
C ILE A 7 -5.12 17.94 8.64
N ALA A 8 -4.75 17.94 7.35
CA ALA A 8 -5.69 17.99 6.22
C ALA A 8 -5.94 16.61 5.58
N GLY A 9 -5.10 15.61 5.85
CA GLY A 9 -5.25 14.28 5.27
C GLY A 9 -3.98 13.46 5.29
N MET A 10 -4.02 12.29 4.65
CA MET A 10 -2.87 11.41 4.43
C MET A 10 -2.27 11.71 3.06
N ILE A 11 -0.94 11.84 2.98
CA ILE A 11 -0.24 12.09 1.70
C ILE A 11 0.21 10.77 1.08
N HIS A 12 0.94 9.94 1.82
CA HIS A 12 1.43 8.65 1.33
C HIS A 12 1.62 7.64 2.47
N VAL A 13 1.78 6.38 2.09
CA VAL A 13 2.26 5.30 2.94
C VAL A 13 3.62 4.85 2.43
N ASN A 14 4.60 4.68 3.33
CA ASN A 14 5.89 4.11 2.95
C ASN A 14 5.81 2.60 2.97
N ILE A 15 6.32 1.98 1.90
CA ILE A 15 6.51 0.54 1.77
C ILE A 15 7.99 0.31 1.44
N ASN A 16 8.67 -0.43 2.31
CA ASN A 16 10.03 -0.84 2.06
C ASN A 16 10.04 -2.16 1.30
N CYS A 17 10.97 -2.30 0.35
CA CYS A 17 11.11 -3.50 -0.46
C CYS A 17 12.59 -3.94 -0.52
N SER A 18 12.80 -5.20 -0.79
CA SER A 18 14.15 -5.76 -0.94
C SER A 18 14.74 -5.56 -2.33
N ASP A 19 13.88 -5.33 -3.34
CA ASP A 19 14.23 -5.05 -4.73
C ASP A 19 13.20 -4.09 -5.32
N TYR A 20 13.63 -2.87 -5.62
CA TYR A 20 12.76 -1.81 -6.12
C TYR A 20 12.11 -2.16 -7.47
N ASP A 21 12.88 -2.70 -8.42
CA ASP A 21 12.38 -2.93 -9.78
C ASP A 21 11.33 -4.06 -9.78
N ARG A 22 11.56 -5.12 -9.03
CA ARG A 22 10.60 -6.22 -8.83
C ARG A 22 9.32 -5.71 -8.16
N SER A 23 9.44 -4.97 -7.08
CA SER A 23 8.28 -4.47 -6.34
C SER A 23 7.52 -3.41 -7.13
N LYS A 24 8.23 -2.52 -7.85
CA LYS A 24 7.61 -1.56 -8.75
C LYS A 24 6.75 -2.26 -9.81
N ALA A 25 7.28 -3.29 -10.48
CA ALA A 25 6.54 -4.05 -11.49
C ALA A 25 5.26 -4.68 -10.89
N PHE A 26 5.32 -5.19 -9.67
CA PHE A 26 4.15 -5.70 -8.96
C PHE A 26 3.10 -4.60 -8.72
N TYR A 27 3.50 -3.42 -8.20
CA TYR A 27 2.56 -2.32 -7.97
C TYR A 27 2.01 -1.73 -9.27
N GLU A 28 2.73 -1.82 -10.38
CA GLU A 28 2.23 -1.45 -11.71
C GLU A 28 1.11 -2.38 -12.18
N VAL A 29 1.14 -3.67 -11.85
CA VAL A 29 0.01 -4.61 -12.11
C VAL A 29 -1.24 -4.18 -11.34
N LEU A 30 -1.09 -3.62 -10.14
CA LEU A 30 -2.19 -3.06 -9.35
C LEU A 30 -2.73 -1.72 -9.90
N GLY A 31 -2.06 -1.14 -10.91
CA GLY A 31 -2.45 0.12 -11.55
C GLY A 31 -1.72 1.36 -11.01
N PHE A 32 -0.74 1.19 -10.14
CA PHE A 32 0.12 2.29 -9.72
C PHE A 32 1.06 2.71 -10.85
N LYS A 33 1.39 4.00 -10.89
CA LYS A 33 2.35 4.57 -11.83
C LYS A 33 3.35 5.44 -11.11
N GLU A 34 4.58 5.43 -11.61
CA GLU A 34 5.63 6.28 -11.06
C GLU A 34 5.27 7.75 -11.25
N LEU A 35 5.17 8.47 -10.15
CA LEU A 35 4.90 9.90 -10.10
C LEU A 35 6.20 10.69 -10.02
N LEU A 36 7.11 10.29 -9.14
CA LEU A 36 8.34 11.03 -8.86
C LEU A 36 9.40 10.10 -8.28
N ARG A 37 10.63 10.11 -8.84
CA ARG A 37 11.79 9.46 -8.24
C ARG A 37 12.23 10.16 -6.97
N VAL A 38 12.56 9.40 -5.94
CA VAL A 38 13.19 9.95 -4.75
C VAL A 38 14.70 10.09 -4.98
N PRO A 39 15.36 11.12 -4.40
CA PRO A 39 16.82 11.23 -4.46
C PRO A 39 17.50 10.01 -3.82
N GLU A 40 18.49 9.44 -4.48
CA GLU A 40 19.22 8.25 -4.00
C GLU A 40 19.94 8.46 -2.68
N THR A 41 20.40 9.67 -2.43
CA THR A 41 21.12 10.02 -1.20
C THR A 41 20.25 10.87 -0.28
N ASN A 42 20.28 10.53 1.00
CA ASN A 42 19.62 11.28 2.06
C ASN A 42 20.68 11.84 3.01
N PRO A 43 21.18 13.09 2.79
CA PRO A 43 22.24 13.67 3.58
C PRO A 43 21.80 13.96 5.02
N ALA A 44 22.75 14.14 5.93
CA ALA A 44 22.54 14.23 7.38
C ALA A 44 21.38 15.13 7.81
N LYS A 45 21.26 16.33 7.25
CA LYS A 45 20.19 17.27 7.62
C LYS A 45 18.78 16.73 7.32
N ARG A 46 18.61 16.06 6.20
CA ARG A 46 17.32 15.49 5.78
C ARG A 46 17.06 14.16 6.50
N ALA A 47 18.08 13.33 6.67
CA ALA A 47 18.01 12.07 7.41
C ALA A 47 17.61 12.29 8.88
N ALA A 48 18.14 13.32 9.51
CA ALA A 48 17.80 13.68 10.90
C ALA A 48 16.29 13.98 11.08
N ALA A 49 15.60 14.49 10.05
CA ALA A 49 14.16 14.75 10.12
C ALA A 49 13.31 13.46 10.25
N VAL A 50 13.87 12.31 9.86
CA VAL A 50 13.24 10.99 10.03
C VAL A 50 13.94 10.14 11.10
N GLY A 51 14.80 10.77 11.94
CA GLY A 51 15.51 10.09 13.02
C GLY A 51 16.58 9.09 12.56
N MET A 52 17.11 9.27 11.35
CA MET A 52 18.03 8.31 10.72
C MET A 52 19.41 8.92 10.49
N PRO A 53 20.47 8.10 10.41
CA PRO A 53 21.75 8.54 9.87
C PRO A 53 21.63 8.84 8.36
N PRO A 54 22.65 9.48 7.73
CA PRO A 54 22.72 9.58 6.29
C PRO A 54 22.49 8.22 5.63
N SER A 55 21.70 8.18 4.55
CA SER A 55 21.26 6.93 3.96
C SER A 55 21.29 6.99 2.43
N ARG A 56 21.30 5.80 1.82
CA ARG A 56 21.11 5.61 0.37
C ARG A 56 19.89 4.75 0.14
N VAL A 57 19.05 5.19 -0.78
CA VAL A 57 17.81 4.50 -1.15
C VAL A 57 17.65 4.48 -2.66
N LYS A 58 16.91 3.50 -3.17
CA LYS A 58 16.37 3.50 -4.53
C LYS A 58 14.86 3.44 -4.41
N GLY A 59 14.15 4.37 -5.05
CA GLY A 59 12.70 4.39 -4.89
C GLY A 59 12.00 5.51 -5.63
N ALA A 60 10.67 5.51 -5.51
CA ALA A 60 9.80 6.51 -6.08
C ALA A 60 8.49 6.64 -5.31
N LEU A 61 7.83 7.76 -5.47
CA LEU A 61 6.41 7.89 -5.21
C LEU A 61 5.65 7.25 -6.38
N LEU A 62 4.78 6.32 -6.07
CA LEU A 62 3.88 5.67 -7.03
C LEU A 62 2.46 6.12 -6.72
N GLU A 63 1.71 6.53 -7.71
CA GLU A 63 0.34 7.01 -7.57
C GLU A 63 -0.64 6.05 -8.23
N LEU A 64 -1.70 5.68 -7.50
CA LEU A 64 -2.86 5.03 -8.06
C LEU A 64 -3.80 6.11 -8.59
N SER A 65 -3.78 6.31 -9.90
CA SER A 65 -4.61 7.31 -10.59
C SER A 65 -5.41 6.66 -11.72
N GLY A 66 -6.57 7.22 -11.99
CA GLY A 66 -7.42 6.77 -13.09
C GLY A 66 -8.88 7.12 -12.89
N PRO A 67 -9.73 6.93 -13.90
CA PRO A 67 -11.14 7.32 -13.86
C PRO A 67 -11.97 6.57 -12.79
N LYS A 68 -11.46 5.45 -12.29
CA LYS A 68 -12.08 4.66 -11.21
C LYS A 68 -11.47 4.92 -9.83
N ALA A 69 -10.39 5.71 -9.74
CA ALA A 69 -9.78 6.04 -8.46
C ALA A 69 -10.73 6.92 -7.64
N LYS A 70 -11.13 6.43 -6.46
CA LYS A 70 -12.00 7.19 -5.55
C LYS A 70 -11.25 8.27 -4.77
N SER A 71 -9.94 8.14 -4.68
CA SER A 71 -9.03 9.11 -4.07
C SER A 71 -7.64 8.91 -4.65
N SER A 72 -6.84 9.98 -4.66
CA SER A 72 -5.40 9.85 -4.95
C SER A 72 -4.76 9.04 -3.82
N MET A 73 -4.17 7.89 -4.15
CA MET A 73 -3.43 7.07 -3.22
C MET A 73 -1.98 7.02 -3.67
N ILE A 74 -1.08 7.45 -2.80
CA ILE A 74 0.35 7.46 -3.06
C ILE A 74 1.03 6.50 -2.11
N ILE A 75 1.88 5.65 -2.65
CA ILE A 75 2.87 4.89 -1.90
C ILE A 75 4.26 5.44 -2.18
N ASN A 76 5.08 5.52 -1.14
CA ASN A 76 6.51 5.79 -1.26
C ASN A 76 7.23 4.45 -1.18
N LEU A 77 7.57 3.87 -2.35
CA LEU A 77 8.23 2.58 -2.44
C LEU A 77 9.74 2.76 -2.37
N LEU A 78 10.37 2.16 -1.38
CA LEU A 78 11.78 2.36 -1.06
C LEU A 78 12.53 1.03 -0.91
N GLU A 79 13.62 0.87 -1.65
CA GLU A 79 14.67 -0.08 -1.37
C GLU A 79 15.79 0.63 -0.62
N TRP A 80 16.07 0.21 0.62
CA TRP A 80 17.17 0.73 1.43
C TRP A 80 18.47 0.05 1.02
N ILE A 81 19.39 0.83 0.46
CA ILE A 81 20.72 0.35 0.05
C ILE A 81 21.66 0.40 1.25
N GLU A 82 21.57 1.51 2.04
CA GLU A 82 22.37 1.72 3.24
C GLU A 82 21.66 2.71 4.18
N PRO A 83 21.39 2.34 5.45
CA PRO A 83 21.54 0.99 6.02
C PRO A 83 20.56 0.01 5.37
N LYS A 84 20.86 -1.29 5.44
CA LYS A 84 19.99 -2.36 4.95
C LYS A 84 19.51 -3.22 6.11
N ASP A 85 18.23 -3.56 6.12
CA ASP A 85 17.61 -4.54 7.00
C ASP A 85 16.93 -5.61 6.12
N GLU A 86 17.23 -6.88 6.40
CA GLU A 86 16.68 -8.01 5.66
C GLU A 86 15.56 -8.73 6.44
N ALA A 87 15.13 -8.16 7.56
CA ALA A 87 14.02 -8.70 8.33
C ALA A 87 12.73 -8.62 7.49
N PRO A 88 11.94 -9.73 7.46
CA PRO A 88 10.65 -9.70 6.77
C PRO A 88 9.68 -8.75 7.47
N PRO A 89 8.61 -8.34 6.77
CA PRO A 89 7.48 -7.67 7.42
C PRO A 89 6.88 -8.53 8.53
N TYR A 90 5.76 -8.15 9.08
CA TYR A 90 5.12 -8.83 10.21
C TYR A 90 4.98 -10.34 10.02
N ALA A 91 5.20 -11.10 11.10
CA ALA A 91 4.94 -12.53 11.11
C ALA A 91 3.43 -12.86 10.97
N HIS A 92 2.54 -11.97 11.45
CA HIS A 92 1.09 -12.12 11.39
C HIS A 92 0.37 -10.79 11.48
N LEU A 93 -0.89 -10.76 11.02
CA LEU A 93 -1.71 -9.54 10.92
C LEU A 93 -2.12 -8.93 12.26
N TYR A 94 -1.92 -9.61 13.37
CA TYR A 94 -2.23 -9.11 14.71
C TYR A 94 -1.02 -8.47 15.42
N HIS A 95 0.07 -8.21 14.72
CA HIS A 95 1.15 -7.34 15.21
C HIS A 95 0.68 -5.91 15.40
N TYR A 96 1.26 -5.19 16.37
CA TYR A 96 1.04 -3.76 16.49
C TYR A 96 1.62 -3.02 15.28
N GLY A 97 0.97 -1.94 14.88
CA GLY A 97 1.36 -1.12 13.73
C GLY A 97 0.44 -1.31 12.52
N ILE A 98 0.94 -1.00 11.34
CA ILE A 98 0.18 -1.15 10.08
C ILE A 98 0.21 -2.61 9.65
N ALA A 99 -0.91 -3.30 9.83
CA ALA A 99 -0.99 -4.74 9.52
C ALA A 99 -1.23 -5.01 8.03
N ARG A 100 -2.01 -4.16 7.34
CA ARG A 100 -2.32 -4.27 5.91
C ARG A 100 -2.79 -2.93 5.34
N ILE A 101 -2.77 -2.84 4.03
CA ILE A 101 -3.29 -1.70 3.26
C ILE A 101 -4.43 -2.20 2.39
N ALA A 102 -5.61 -1.58 2.53
CA ALA A 102 -6.79 -1.94 1.76
C ALA A 102 -6.93 -1.04 0.52
N LEU A 103 -7.12 -1.68 -0.63
CA LEU A 103 -7.35 -1.07 -1.93
C LEU A 103 -8.81 -1.32 -2.34
N ALA A 104 -9.52 -0.28 -2.73
CA ALA A 104 -10.89 -0.42 -3.24
C ALA A 104 -10.88 -0.95 -4.68
N THR A 105 -11.73 -1.93 -4.96
CA THR A 105 -12.04 -2.38 -6.32
C THR A 105 -13.51 -2.23 -6.63
N THR A 106 -13.85 -2.16 -7.89
CA THR A 106 -15.24 -2.19 -8.40
C THR A 106 -15.63 -3.55 -8.96
N ASP A 107 -14.66 -4.48 -9.08
CA ASP A 107 -14.84 -5.83 -9.60
C ASP A 107 -13.78 -6.77 -9.03
N LEU A 108 -14.08 -7.34 -7.87
CA LEU A 108 -13.15 -8.18 -7.12
C LEU A 108 -12.74 -9.43 -7.93
N ASP A 109 -13.69 -10.06 -8.61
CA ASP A 109 -13.43 -11.31 -9.32
C ASP A 109 -12.53 -11.07 -10.55
N ALA A 110 -12.77 -10.00 -11.30
CA ALA A 110 -11.92 -9.64 -12.43
C ALA A 110 -10.51 -9.24 -12.02
N ASP A 111 -10.36 -8.48 -10.93
CA ASP A 111 -9.05 -8.08 -10.44
C ASP A 111 -8.28 -9.26 -9.81
N MET A 112 -8.97 -10.17 -9.13
CA MET A 112 -8.36 -11.41 -8.65
C MET A 112 -7.86 -12.29 -9.81
N ALA A 113 -8.61 -12.40 -10.91
CA ALA A 113 -8.18 -13.15 -12.08
C ALA A 113 -6.89 -12.57 -12.67
N LYS A 114 -6.82 -11.25 -12.88
CA LYS A 114 -5.61 -10.57 -13.38
C LYS A 114 -4.40 -10.77 -12.47
N LEU A 115 -4.61 -10.68 -11.16
CA LEU A 115 -3.53 -10.87 -10.17
C LEU A 115 -3.02 -12.31 -10.16
N LYS A 116 -3.92 -13.30 -10.28
CA LYS A 116 -3.54 -14.72 -10.43
C LYS A 116 -2.74 -14.96 -11.72
N ASP A 117 -3.15 -14.37 -12.82
CA ASP A 117 -2.43 -14.45 -14.11
C ASP A 117 -1.03 -13.81 -14.00
N ALA A 118 -0.88 -12.81 -13.15
CA ALA A 118 0.41 -12.19 -12.82
C ALA A 118 1.21 -12.96 -11.74
N GLY A 119 0.74 -14.13 -11.30
CA GLY A 119 1.43 -14.99 -10.34
C GLY A 119 1.21 -14.62 -8.87
N VAL A 120 0.24 -13.77 -8.55
CA VAL A 120 -0.07 -13.38 -7.18
C VAL A 120 -0.87 -14.47 -6.48
N GLU A 121 -0.41 -14.87 -5.28
CA GLU A 121 -1.09 -15.83 -4.44
C GLU A 121 -1.94 -15.10 -3.39
N PHE A 122 -3.20 -15.52 -3.27
CA PHE A 122 -4.12 -15.02 -2.25
C PHE A 122 -4.04 -15.86 -0.97
N LEU A 123 -4.21 -15.22 0.19
CA LEU A 123 -4.16 -15.89 1.48
C LEU A 123 -5.36 -16.82 1.71
N SER A 124 -6.50 -16.55 1.04
CA SER A 124 -7.73 -17.32 1.13
C SER A 124 -8.63 -17.09 -0.09
N ALA A 125 -9.77 -17.79 -0.13
CA ALA A 125 -10.89 -17.37 -0.95
C ALA A 125 -11.48 -16.04 -0.46
N PRO A 126 -12.21 -15.26 -1.30
CA PRO A 126 -12.88 -14.05 -0.86
C PRO A 126 -13.85 -14.31 0.29
N ALA A 127 -13.90 -13.39 1.24
CA ALA A 127 -14.88 -13.37 2.31
C ALA A 127 -15.86 -12.20 2.12
N SER A 128 -16.99 -12.26 2.79
CA SER A 128 -18.01 -11.21 2.75
C SER A 128 -18.25 -10.65 4.15
N MET A 129 -18.32 -9.33 4.23
CA MET A 129 -18.88 -8.63 5.39
C MET A 129 -20.40 -8.52 5.19
N PRO A 130 -21.20 -9.00 6.15
CA PRO A 130 -22.64 -9.01 6.00
C PRO A 130 -23.24 -7.60 6.08
N PRO A 131 -24.43 -7.36 5.50
CA PRO A 131 -25.08 -6.05 5.51
C PRO A 131 -25.29 -5.47 6.91
N GLU A 132 -25.58 -6.29 7.90
CA GLU A 132 -25.77 -5.90 9.30
C GLU A 132 -24.52 -5.33 9.96
N SER A 133 -23.34 -5.52 9.37
CA SER A 133 -22.10 -4.87 9.81
C SER A 133 -22.11 -3.34 9.58
N GLY A 134 -23.05 -2.83 8.79
CA GLY A 134 -23.10 -1.43 8.34
C GLY A 134 -22.11 -1.07 7.24
N LEU A 135 -21.25 -2.00 6.85
CA LEU A 135 -20.24 -1.87 5.78
C LEU A 135 -20.18 -3.15 4.95
N PRO A 136 -21.26 -3.46 4.18
CA PRO A 136 -21.24 -4.64 3.33
C PRO A 136 -20.07 -4.53 2.35
N ALA A 137 -19.30 -5.58 2.25
CA ALA A 137 -18.17 -5.65 1.34
C ALA A 137 -17.77 -7.09 1.07
N ARG A 138 -17.16 -7.35 -0.10
CA ARG A 138 -16.36 -8.54 -0.35
C ARG A 138 -14.90 -8.15 -0.28
N PHE A 139 -14.05 -9.03 0.25
CA PHE A 139 -12.63 -8.72 0.38
C PHE A 139 -11.77 -9.97 0.31
N VAL A 140 -10.49 -9.78 -0.02
CA VAL A 140 -9.48 -10.83 -0.02
C VAL A 140 -8.10 -10.22 0.24
N CYS A 141 -7.24 -10.95 0.95
CA CYS A 141 -5.87 -10.53 1.20
C CYS A 141 -4.87 -11.30 0.34
N PHE A 142 -3.78 -10.63 0.00
CA PHE A 142 -2.62 -11.16 -0.72
C PHE A 142 -1.35 -10.45 -0.26
N LYS A 143 -0.19 -10.92 -0.72
CA LYS A 143 1.09 -10.33 -0.33
C LYS A 143 1.76 -9.69 -1.54
N ASP A 144 2.49 -8.61 -1.28
CA ASP A 144 3.48 -8.09 -2.22
C ASP A 144 4.71 -9.02 -2.26
N PRO A 145 5.70 -8.78 -3.14
CA PRO A 145 6.88 -9.65 -3.29
C PRO A 145 7.74 -9.81 -2.03
N ASP A 146 7.65 -8.89 -1.08
CA ASP A 146 8.40 -8.92 0.18
C ASP A 146 7.55 -9.37 1.38
N GLY A 147 6.26 -9.63 1.17
CA GLY A 147 5.36 -10.15 2.19
C GLY A 147 4.50 -9.11 2.88
N THR A 148 4.54 -7.83 2.45
CA THR A 148 3.59 -6.81 2.90
C THR A 148 2.18 -7.22 2.51
N VAL A 149 1.26 -7.24 3.48
CA VAL A 149 -0.12 -7.67 3.22
C VAL A 149 -0.93 -6.52 2.64
N LEU A 150 -1.56 -6.81 1.51
CA LEU A 150 -2.53 -5.97 0.83
C LEU A 150 -3.90 -6.63 0.86
N GLU A 151 -4.95 -5.83 0.76
CA GLU A 151 -6.33 -6.29 0.74
C GLU A 151 -7.06 -5.64 -0.43
N LEU A 152 -7.77 -6.42 -1.24
CA LEU A 152 -8.77 -5.88 -2.15
C LEU A 152 -10.12 -5.87 -1.45
N VAL A 153 -10.81 -4.74 -1.53
CA VAL A 153 -12.15 -4.55 -0.97
C VAL A 153 -13.08 -4.05 -2.05
N GLU A 154 -14.13 -4.82 -2.32
CA GLU A 154 -15.25 -4.43 -3.16
C GLU A 154 -16.40 -4.01 -2.25
N PRO A 155 -16.67 -2.70 -2.12
CA PRO A 155 -17.80 -2.24 -1.30
C PRO A 155 -19.12 -2.71 -1.89
N GLY A 156 -19.99 -3.29 -1.07
CA GLY A 156 -21.36 -3.61 -1.45
C GLY A 156 -22.21 -2.36 -1.63
N SER A 157 -23.41 -2.55 -2.18
CA SER A 157 -24.44 -1.51 -2.31
C SER A 157 -24.97 -1.13 -0.94
N GLY A 158 -24.26 -0.28 -0.23
CA GLY A 158 -24.71 0.33 1.03
C GLY A 158 -25.20 1.76 0.80
N PRO A 159 -25.86 2.39 1.78
CA PRO A 159 -26.27 3.78 1.67
C PRO A 159 -25.05 4.65 1.37
N ASN A 160 -25.17 5.45 0.30
CA ASN A 160 -24.13 6.37 -0.15
C ASN A 160 -23.56 7.16 1.04
N ARG A 161 -22.26 7.00 1.32
CA ARG A 161 -21.53 7.99 2.11
C ARG A 161 -21.23 9.15 1.16
N SER A 162 -22.12 10.13 1.18
CA SER A 162 -21.88 11.46 0.58
C SER A 162 -20.82 12.21 1.38
#